data_8b01d66380e782f2f2bcf6967598c183
#
_entry.id   8b01d66380e782f2f2bcf6967598c183
#
_cell.length_a   1.000
_cell.length_b   1.000
_cell.length_c   1.000
_cell.angle_alpha   90.00
_cell.angle_beta   90.00
_cell.angle_gamma   90.00
#
_symmetry.space_group_name_H-M   'P 1'
#
loop_
_entity.id
_entity.type
_entity.pdbx_description
1 polymer ?
#
loop_
_entity_poly.entity_id
_entity_poly.type
_entity_poly.pdbx_seq_one_letter_code
_entity_poly.pdbx_strand_id
1 'polypeptide(L)'
;MKLPYVIRTGLLLSLLFAAVTTKAQQNENLLNLLIKKNVLSQQEADSIRADQALKEQAKKEKAANQHGISIGRALQISGLVQARYQGFAQSGVNNAFDLRRVRLDLRGNVSDDWSYDVYSEFAGSGVKLVDAYVQYKVADFLKFTAGQFKIPFSIESLTSDSQLEFSDRSQVVEALVSRTKDVIGNSNGRDIGIQINGSFVKVDDQYLFDYTFGVFNGAGYDVTTDNNNRKDFGGRLSVHPIKNLVVSADFYNGLGNYGSPATNQKRNRTGVDARYVWEGLSVTAEYDKGTDGTIKREGWYAQAAYFVIPKRLQLAAKYDTYDPTQTKNTDRSNWYIGGFNYYFNEWTRFTIDYSIRREQTVQVKNNLLNAQLQIVF
;
A
#
# COMPACT_ATOMS: atom_id res chain seq x y z
N MET A 1 -48.20 -2.65 -24.62
CA MET A 1 -47.89 -3.76 -23.71
C MET A 1 -46.38 -3.65 -23.35
N LYS A 2 -46.03 -3.19 -22.14
CA LYS A 2 -44.63 -3.01 -21.72
C LYS A 2 -44.14 -4.34 -21.14
N LEU A 3 -43.13 -4.97 -21.74
CA LEU A 3 -42.48 -6.17 -21.19
C LEU A 3 -41.87 -5.86 -19.83
N PRO A 4 -41.98 -6.73 -18.83
CA PRO A 4 -41.43 -6.51 -17.50
C PRO A 4 -39.89 -6.48 -17.50
N TYR A 5 -39.33 -5.60 -16.68
CA TYR A 5 -37.91 -5.25 -16.58
C TYR A 5 -36.95 -6.46 -16.40
N VAL A 6 -37.44 -7.54 -15.80
CA VAL A 6 -36.69 -8.80 -15.54
C VAL A 6 -36.32 -9.55 -16.84
N ILE A 7 -37.12 -9.42 -17.92
CA ILE A 7 -36.84 -10.09 -19.22
C ILE A 7 -35.75 -9.32 -20.00
N ARG A 8 -35.65 -8.01 -19.80
CA ARG A 8 -34.61 -7.20 -20.48
C ARG A 8 -33.21 -7.42 -19.92
N THR A 9 -33.05 -7.64 -18.60
CA THR A 9 -31.77 -7.95 -17.97
C THR A 9 -31.28 -9.37 -18.30
N GLY A 10 -32.18 -10.35 -18.40
CA GLY A 10 -31.84 -11.71 -18.81
C GLY A 10 -31.36 -11.81 -20.28
N LEU A 11 -31.93 -11.00 -21.17
CA LEU A 11 -31.52 -10.98 -22.60
C LEU A 11 -30.15 -10.29 -22.79
N LEU A 12 -29.84 -9.27 -22.02
CA LEU A 12 -28.53 -8.60 -22.06
C LEU A 12 -27.40 -9.48 -21.48
N LEU A 13 -27.66 -10.25 -20.43
CA LEU A 13 -26.69 -11.23 -19.92
C LEU A 13 -26.46 -12.39 -20.91
N SER A 14 -27.49 -12.89 -21.56
CA SER A 14 -27.34 -13.96 -22.54
C SER A 14 -26.61 -13.54 -23.83
N LEU A 15 -26.74 -12.28 -24.25
CA LEU A 15 -26.00 -11.71 -25.38
C LEU A 15 -24.50 -11.47 -25.04
N LEU A 16 -24.16 -11.12 -23.80
CA LEU A 16 -22.77 -11.02 -23.33
C LEU A 16 -22.08 -12.40 -23.23
N PHE A 17 -22.79 -13.44 -22.81
CA PHE A 17 -22.26 -14.81 -22.79
C PHE A 17 -22.04 -15.37 -24.21
N ALA A 18 -22.93 -15.05 -25.17
CA ALA A 18 -22.78 -15.48 -26.55
C ALA A 18 -21.60 -14.82 -27.27
N ALA A 19 -21.21 -13.59 -26.90
CA ALA A 19 -20.10 -12.87 -27.54
C ALA A 19 -18.74 -13.40 -27.11
N VAL A 20 -18.60 -14.00 -25.93
CA VAL A 20 -17.32 -14.57 -25.41
C VAL A 20 -17.05 -15.96 -25.99
N THR A 21 -18.11 -16.75 -26.22
CA THR A 21 -17.99 -18.09 -26.83
C THR A 21 -17.63 -18.04 -28.31
N THR A 22 -17.98 -16.97 -29.02
CA THR A 22 -17.70 -16.85 -30.47
C THR A 22 -16.21 -16.63 -30.77
N LYS A 23 -15.44 -15.95 -29.96
CA LYS A 23 -14.01 -15.73 -30.22
C LYS A 23 -13.13 -16.97 -29.95
N ALA A 24 -13.44 -17.76 -28.94
CA ALA A 24 -12.72 -19.01 -28.65
C ALA A 24 -12.99 -20.04 -29.77
N GLN A 25 -14.25 -20.15 -30.21
CA GLN A 25 -14.63 -21.03 -31.29
C GLN A 25 -14.01 -20.63 -32.64
N GLN A 26 -13.85 -19.33 -32.91
CA GLN A 26 -13.20 -18.82 -34.12
C GLN A 26 -11.70 -19.17 -34.16
N ASN A 27 -10.98 -19.08 -33.02
CA ASN A 27 -9.57 -19.43 -32.95
C ASN A 27 -9.35 -20.95 -33.12
N GLU A 28 -10.19 -21.79 -32.53
CA GLU A 28 -10.14 -23.24 -32.71
C GLU A 28 -10.41 -23.65 -34.16
N ASN A 29 -11.39 -23.04 -34.80
CA ASN A 29 -11.73 -23.30 -36.20
C ASN A 29 -10.57 -22.89 -37.12
N LEU A 30 -9.89 -21.79 -36.83
CA LEU A 30 -8.72 -21.33 -37.58
C LEU A 30 -7.53 -22.29 -37.42
N LEU A 31 -7.21 -22.74 -36.20
CA LEU A 31 -6.14 -23.71 -35.92
C LEU A 31 -6.41 -25.03 -36.66
N ASN A 32 -7.63 -25.56 -36.60
CA ASN A 32 -8.02 -26.77 -37.28
C ASN A 32 -7.94 -26.64 -38.82
N LEU A 33 -8.22 -25.45 -39.35
CA LEU A 33 -8.12 -25.16 -40.78
C LEU A 33 -6.65 -25.07 -41.25
N LEU A 34 -5.76 -24.53 -40.42
CA LEU A 34 -4.34 -24.47 -40.70
C LEU A 34 -3.69 -25.85 -40.65
N ILE A 35 -4.11 -26.72 -39.72
CA ILE A 35 -3.67 -28.14 -39.69
C ILE A 35 -4.13 -28.85 -40.94
N LYS A 36 -5.43 -28.71 -41.31
CA LYS A 36 -5.99 -29.34 -42.51
C LYS A 36 -5.30 -28.89 -43.81
N LYS A 37 -4.76 -27.70 -43.84
CA LYS A 37 -3.98 -27.17 -44.98
C LYS A 37 -2.47 -27.48 -44.93
N ASN A 38 -2.03 -28.29 -43.97
CA ASN A 38 -0.58 -28.59 -43.73
C ASN A 38 0.29 -27.35 -43.54
N VAL A 39 -0.27 -26.23 -43.05
CA VAL A 39 0.45 -25.00 -42.73
C VAL A 39 1.02 -25.08 -41.31
N LEU A 40 0.37 -25.86 -40.43
CA LEU A 40 0.79 -26.11 -39.05
C LEU A 40 0.74 -27.61 -38.78
N SER A 41 1.74 -28.15 -38.11
CA SER A 41 1.69 -29.52 -37.60
C SER A 41 0.76 -29.61 -36.38
N GLN A 42 0.27 -30.81 -36.09
CA GLN A 42 -0.56 -31.04 -34.89
C GLN A 42 0.19 -30.63 -33.62
N GLN A 43 1.49 -30.90 -33.56
CA GLN A 43 2.32 -30.58 -32.40
C GLN A 43 2.47 -29.07 -32.16
N GLU A 44 2.61 -28.29 -33.22
CA GLU A 44 2.64 -26.82 -33.15
C GLU A 44 1.28 -26.24 -32.72
N ALA A 45 0.18 -26.80 -33.22
CA ALA A 45 -1.17 -26.39 -32.82
C ALA A 45 -1.44 -26.70 -31.34
N ASP A 46 -0.98 -27.85 -30.84
CA ASP A 46 -1.12 -28.22 -29.44
C ASP A 46 -0.24 -27.34 -28.52
N SER A 47 0.94 -26.93 -29.00
CA SER A 47 1.78 -25.94 -28.31
C SER A 47 1.10 -24.57 -28.21
N ILE A 48 0.45 -24.11 -29.29
CA ILE A 48 -0.32 -22.84 -29.30
C ILE A 48 -1.51 -22.93 -28.34
N ARG A 49 -2.23 -24.07 -28.32
CA ARG A 49 -3.33 -24.31 -27.36
C ARG A 49 -2.84 -24.27 -25.91
N ALA A 50 -1.73 -24.91 -25.62
CA ALA A 50 -1.14 -24.92 -24.29
C ALA A 50 -0.70 -23.50 -23.84
N ASP A 51 -0.09 -22.72 -24.71
CA ASP A 51 0.31 -21.35 -24.43
C ASP A 51 -0.90 -20.41 -24.23
N GLN A 52 -1.97 -20.60 -25.03
CA GLN A 52 -3.23 -19.88 -24.83
C GLN A 52 -3.91 -20.25 -23.52
N ALA A 53 -3.94 -21.53 -23.15
CA ALA A 53 -4.50 -22.01 -21.88
C ALA A 53 -3.73 -21.44 -20.68
N LEU A 54 -2.40 -21.40 -20.74
CA LEU A 54 -1.54 -20.79 -19.70
C LEU A 54 -1.80 -19.28 -19.60
N LYS A 55 -1.93 -18.57 -20.70
CA LYS A 55 -2.26 -17.13 -20.71
C LYS A 55 -3.66 -16.85 -20.16
N GLU A 56 -4.65 -17.68 -20.47
CA GLU A 56 -6.01 -17.58 -19.90
C GLU A 56 -6.01 -17.91 -18.41
N GLN A 57 -5.24 -18.91 -17.98
CA GLN A 57 -5.10 -19.25 -16.57
C GLN A 57 -4.42 -18.12 -15.80
N ALA A 58 -3.33 -17.56 -16.31
CA ALA A 58 -2.65 -16.41 -15.71
C ALA A 58 -3.55 -15.15 -15.67
N LYS A 59 -4.43 -14.98 -16.67
CA LYS A 59 -5.41 -13.90 -16.70
C LYS A 59 -6.53 -14.12 -15.68
N LYS A 60 -6.98 -15.36 -15.50
CA LYS A 60 -7.96 -15.74 -14.47
C LYS A 60 -7.37 -15.60 -13.05
N GLU A 61 -6.13 -16.01 -12.85
CA GLU A 61 -5.42 -15.83 -11.58
C GLU A 61 -5.20 -14.35 -11.26
N LYS A 62 -4.82 -13.54 -12.25
CA LYS A 62 -4.74 -12.06 -12.08
C LYS A 62 -6.11 -11.44 -11.77
N ALA A 63 -7.18 -11.90 -12.42
CA ALA A 63 -8.54 -11.43 -12.16
C ALA A 63 -9.06 -11.90 -10.79
N ALA A 64 -8.73 -13.12 -10.37
CA ALA A 64 -9.08 -13.65 -9.05
C ALA A 64 -8.33 -12.92 -7.92
N ASN A 65 -7.13 -12.40 -8.19
CA ASN A 65 -6.34 -11.61 -7.25
C ASN A 65 -6.68 -10.10 -7.30
N GLN A 66 -7.58 -9.66 -8.17
CA GLN A 66 -8.09 -8.28 -8.18
C GLN A 66 -9.28 -8.17 -7.25
N HIS A 67 -9.05 -7.58 -6.08
CA HIS A 67 -10.10 -7.21 -5.17
C HIS A 67 -10.93 -6.05 -5.77
N GLY A 68 -12.26 -6.19 -5.81
CA GLY A 68 -13.16 -5.14 -6.25
C GLY A 68 -13.97 -5.42 -7.51
N ILE A 69 -14.82 -4.48 -7.84
CA ILE A 69 -15.67 -4.49 -9.05
C ILE A 69 -14.94 -3.75 -10.16
N SER A 70 -14.79 -4.38 -11.32
CA SER A 70 -14.19 -3.75 -12.50
C SER A 70 -15.23 -3.54 -13.60
N ILE A 71 -15.36 -2.30 -14.06
CA ILE A 71 -16.20 -1.92 -15.21
C ILE A 71 -15.26 -1.58 -16.36
N GLY A 72 -14.79 -2.61 -17.05
CA GLY A 72 -13.77 -2.47 -18.07
C GLY A 72 -12.44 -1.98 -17.48
N ARG A 73 -11.60 -1.32 -18.31
CA ARG A 73 -10.33 -0.73 -17.85
C ARG A 73 -10.50 0.65 -17.19
N ALA A 74 -11.64 1.30 -17.43
CA ALA A 74 -11.84 2.70 -17.06
C ALA A 74 -12.18 2.90 -15.59
N LEU A 75 -12.76 1.89 -14.92
CA LEU A 75 -13.14 1.98 -13.52
C LEU A 75 -12.97 0.65 -12.82
N GLN A 76 -12.21 0.66 -11.75
CA GLN A 76 -12.11 -0.38 -10.74
C GLN A 76 -12.54 0.21 -9.41
N ILE A 77 -13.45 -0.47 -8.71
CA ILE A 77 -13.93 -0.09 -7.38
C ILE A 77 -13.41 -1.14 -6.40
N SER A 78 -12.74 -0.72 -5.37
CA SER A 78 -12.28 -1.58 -4.28
C SER A 78 -12.45 -0.87 -2.94
N GLY A 79 -12.38 -1.61 -1.85
CA GLY A 79 -12.56 -1.02 -0.54
C GLY A 79 -11.91 -1.81 0.58
N LEU A 80 -11.86 -1.19 1.76
CA LEU A 80 -11.26 -1.74 2.96
C LEU A 80 -12.11 -1.34 4.17
N VAL A 81 -12.52 -2.33 4.96
CA VAL A 81 -13.13 -2.11 6.28
C VAL A 81 -12.27 -2.81 7.33
N GLN A 82 -11.87 -2.07 8.35
CA GLN A 82 -11.16 -2.56 9.52
C GLN A 82 -11.90 -2.16 10.79
N ALA A 83 -12.59 -3.12 11.42
CA ALA A 83 -13.17 -2.98 12.73
C ALA A 83 -12.19 -3.53 13.77
N ARG A 84 -11.91 -2.78 14.83
CA ARG A 84 -10.89 -3.10 15.80
C ARG A 84 -11.40 -2.96 17.24
N TYR A 85 -10.90 -3.81 18.14
CA TYR A 85 -10.93 -3.63 19.58
C TYR A 85 -9.54 -3.30 20.08
N GLN A 86 -9.42 -2.31 20.96
CA GLN A 86 -8.20 -1.94 21.66
C GLN A 86 -8.38 -2.12 23.17
N GLY A 87 -7.48 -2.90 23.77
CA GLY A 87 -7.41 -3.10 25.22
C GLY A 87 -6.14 -2.45 25.78
N PHE A 88 -6.30 -1.40 26.57
CA PHE A 88 -5.20 -0.62 27.13
C PHE A 88 -4.90 -1.06 28.56
N ALA A 89 -3.62 -1.35 28.86
CA ALA A 89 -3.17 -1.58 30.23
C ALA A 89 -3.04 -0.29 31.04
N GLN A 90 -3.11 0.87 30.39
CA GLN A 90 -2.94 2.18 30.99
C GLN A 90 -4.16 2.57 31.81
N SER A 91 -3.95 2.95 33.07
CA SER A 91 -5.02 3.45 33.95
C SER A 91 -5.58 4.77 33.40
N GLY A 92 -6.90 4.91 33.42
CA GLY A 92 -7.61 6.09 32.91
C GLY A 92 -7.81 6.12 31.40
N VAL A 93 -7.36 5.11 30.67
CA VAL A 93 -7.65 4.95 29.24
C VAL A 93 -8.69 3.84 29.09
N ASN A 94 -9.81 4.14 28.44
CA ASN A 94 -10.87 3.17 28.24
C ASN A 94 -10.56 2.24 27.06
N ASN A 95 -10.84 0.97 27.24
CA ASN A 95 -10.90 0.01 26.16
C ASN A 95 -12.04 0.36 25.22
N ALA A 96 -11.85 0.20 23.92
CA ALA A 96 -12.84 0.62 22.96
C ALA A 96 -12.88 -0.28 21.71
N PHE A 97 -14.06 -0.37 21.12
CA PHE A 97 -14.21 -0.75 19.72
C PHE A 97 -14.12 0.51 18.86
N ASP A 98 -13.41 0.43 17.74
CA ASP A 98 -13.34 1.52 16.76
C ASP A 98 -13.43 0.99 15.32
N LEU A 99 -13.72 1.91 14.39
CA LEU A 99 -13.54 1.70 12.97
C LEU A 99 -12.19 2.29 12.61
N ARG A 100 -11.18 1.42 12.52
CA ARG A 100 -9.80 1.86 12.23
C ARG A 100 -9.70 2.48 10.85
N ARG A 101 -10.37 1.87 9.85
CA ARG A 101 -10.45 2.34 8.46
C ARG A 101 -11.73 1.86 7.80
N VAL A 102 -12.35 2.76 7.06
CA VAL A 102 -13.47 2.46 6.16
C VAL A 102 -13.19 3.21 4.88
N ARG A 103 -12.70 2.53 3.85
CA ARG A 103 -12.16 3.17 2.66
C ARG A 103 -12.81 2.67 1.38
N LEU A 104 -12.93 3.57 0.43
CA LEU A 104 -13.35 3.29 -0.93
C LEU A 104 -12.31 3.84 -1.89
N ASP A 105 -11.93 3.02 -2.85
CA ASP A 105 -10.94 3.30 -3.87
C ASP A 105 -11.58 3.22 -5.25
N LEU A 106 -11.47 4.29 -6.01
CA LEU A 106 -11.94 4.42 -7.38
C LEU A 106 -10.73 4.71 -8.27
N ARG A 107 -10.29 3.75 -9.05
CA ARG A 107 -9.14 3.91 -9.93
C ARG A 107 -9.39 3.32 -11.31
N GLY A 108 -8.60 3.75 -12.27
CA GLY A 108 -8.73 3.19 -13.62
C GLY A 108 -7.76 3.81 -14.62
N ASN A 109 -7.81 3.25 -15.84
CA ASN A 109 -7.06 3.75 -16.97
C ASN A 109 -8.02 4.42 -17.96
N VAL A 110 -7.91 5.73 -18.13
CA VAL A 110 -8.68 6.49 -19.11
C VAL A 110 -8.22 6.16 -20.54
N SER A 111 -6.90 5.97 -20.70
CA SER A 111 -6.26 5.49 -21.94
C SER A 111 -5.14 4.50 -21.59
N ASP A 112 -4.31 4.12 -22.57
CA ASP A 112 -3.16 3.25 -22.34
C ASP A 112 -2.07 3.96 -21.51
N ASP A 113 -2.01 5.28 -21.59
CA ASP A 113 -0.99 6.10 -20.95
C ASP A 113 -1.51 6.88 -19.74
N TRP A 114 -2.83 7.11 -19.62
CA TRP A 114 -3.43 7.91 -18.56
C TRP A 114 -4.20 7.05 -17.57
N SER A 115 -3.88 7.20 -16.30
CA SER A 115 -4.59 6.59 -15.17
C SER A 115 -4.94 7.62 -14.10
N TYR A 116 -5.86 7.25 -13.24
CA TYR A 116 -6.27 8.05 -12.08
C TYR A 116 -6.55 7.17 -10.88
N ASP A 117 -6.53 7.80 -9.70
CA ASP A 117 -6.89 7.18 -8.43
C ASP A 117 -7.59 8.22 -7.56
N VAL A 118 -8.72 7.83 -6.97
CA VAL A 118 -9.48 8.63 -5.99
C VAL A 118 -9.80 7.73 -4.81
N TYR A 119 -9.09 7.90 -3.72
CA TYR A 119 -9.17 7.08 -2.53
C TYR A 119 -9.68 7.88 -1.33
N SER A 120 -10.78 7.45 -0.74
CA SER A 120 -11.46 8.16 0.34
C SER A 120 -11.51 7.35 1.63
N GLU A 121 -11.40 8.02 2.78
CA GLU A 121 -11.54 7.50 4.14
C GLU A 121 -12.85 7.99 4.74
N PHE A 122 -13.67 7.08 5.23
CA PHE A 122 -14.98 7.35 5.83
C PHE A 122 -14.98 7.13 7.36
N ALA A 123 -13.92 6.55 7.93
CA ALA A 123 -13.80 6.43 9.37
C ALA A 123 -13.49 7.78 10.01
N GLY A 124 -14.21 8.11 11.10
CA GLY A 124 -14.03 9.35 11.85
C GLY A 124 -15.12 10.40 11.62
N SER A 125 -14.81 11.67 11.83
CA SER A 125 -15.79 12.77 11.86
C SER A 125 -16.17 13.35 10.49
N GLY A 126 -15.79 12.70 9.39
CA GLY A 126 -16.10 13.18 8.04
C GLY A 126 -15.34 12.41 6.98
N VAL A 127 -15.79 12.53 5.74
CA VAL A 127 -15.10 11.94 4.60
C VAL A 127 -13.82 12.73 4.31
N LYS A 128 -12.71 12.02 4.16
CA LYS A 128 -11.40 12.61 3.84
C LYS A 128 -10.90 12.05 2.52
N LEU A 129 -10.40 12.94 1.67
CA LEU A 129 -9.76 12.55 0.42
C LEU A 129 -8.33 12.12 0.71
N VAL A 130 -8.06 10.82 0.65
CA VAL A 130 -6.76 10.24 1.02
C VAL A 130 -5.78 10.34 -0.13
N ASP A 131 -6.12 9.79 -1.30
CA ASP A 131 -5.39 9.96 -2.55
C ASP A 131 -6.32 10.53 -3.61
N ALA A 132 -5.81 11.45 -4.43
CA ALA A 132 -6.49 11.98 -5.61
C ALA A 132 -5.45 12.46 -6.61
N TYR A 133 -5.15 11.65 -7.61
CA TYR A 133 -4.12 11.98 -8.56
C TYR A 133 -4.42 11.46 -9.98
N VAL A 134 -3.75 12.06 -10.92
CA VAL A 134 -3.64 11.57 -12.29
C VAL A 134 -2.21 11.19 -12.57
N GLN A 135 -2.00 10.16 -13.38
CA GLN A 135 -0.69 9.70 -13.79
C GLN A 135 -0.64 9.55 -15.31
N TYR A 136 0.45 10.04 -15.90
CA TYR A 136 0.79 9.86 -17.30
C TYR A 136 2.02 8.98 -17.44
N LYS A 137 1.89 7.87 -18.15
CA LYS A 137 2.99 6.93 -18.42
C LYS A 137 3.60 7.22 -19.78
N VAL A 138 4.82 7.71 -19.79
CA VAL A 138 5.63 7.82 -21.04
C VAL A 138 6.23 6.47 -21.40
N ALA A 139 6.80 5.79 -20.41
CA ALA A 139 7.42 4.48 -20.54
C ALA A 139 7.52 3.84 -19.13
N ASP A 140 8.00 2.59 -19.04
CA ASP A 140 8.20 1.94 -17.73
C ASP A 140 9.22 2.69 -16.86
N PHE A 141 10.22 3.31 -17.52
CA PHE A 141 11.23 4.08 -16.82
C PHE A 141 10.83 5.52 -16.50
N LEU A 142 9.67 6.01 -16.97
CA LEU A 142 9.24 7.40 -16.75
C LEU A 142 7.72 7.52 -16.71
N LYS A 143 7.23 7.92 -15.54
CA LYS A 143 5.83 8.28 -15.30
C LYS A 143 5.78 9.61 -14.58
N PHE A 144 4.78 10.41 -14.88
CA PHE A 144 4.47 11.67 -14.21
C PHE A 144 3.19 11.51 -13.42
N THR A 145 3.19 11.92 -12.16
CA THR A 145 1.99 11.91 -11.31
C THR A 145 1.77 13.31 -10.76
N ALA A 146 0.52 13.77 -10.75
CA ALA A 146 0.15 15.06 -10.20
C ALA A 146 -1.15 14.92 -9.38
N GLY A 147 -1.20 15.54 -8.21
CA GLY A 147 -2.33 15.50 -7.28
C GLY A 147 -1.89 15.26 -5.86
N GLN A 148 -2.74 14.59 -5.07
CA GLN A 148 -2.47 14.17 -3.70
C GLN A 148 -2.15 12.68 -3.66
N PHE A 149 -0.99 12.32 -3.13
CA PHE A 149 -0.52 10.92 -3.05
C PHE A 149 0.51 10.75 -1.93
N LYS A 150 0.91 9.48 -1.69
CA LYS A 150 1.92 9.17 -0.66
C LYS A 150 3.26 9.81 -1.00
N ILE A 151 3.88 10.45 -0.01
CA ILE A 151 5.28 10.87 -0.06
C ILE A 151 6.14 9.61 -0.24
N PRO A 152 7.14 9.61 -1.16
CA PRO A 152 7.98 8.44 -1.43
C PRO A 152 9.03 8.22 -0.33
N PHE A 153 8.56 7.83 0.85
CA PHE A 153 9.39 7.61 2.04
C PHE A 153 8.81 6.47 2.87
N SER A 154 9.69 5.59 3.41
CA SER A 154 9.36 4.47 4.29
C SER A 154 8.63 3.31 3.59
N ILE A 155 9.20 2.11 3.64
CA ILE A 155 8.55 0.92 3.10
C ILE A 155 7.25 0.60 3.85
N GLU A 156 7.21 0.76 5.18
CA GLU A 156 6.00 0.50 5.95
C GLU A 156 4.91 1.55 5.67
N SER A 157 5.28 2.83 5.41
CA SER A 157 4.34 3.86 4.99
C SER A 157 3.76 3.58 3.60
N LEU A 158 4.60 3.16 2.66
CA LEU A 158 4.20 2.86 1.28
C LEU A 158 3.40 1.56 1.18
N THR A 159 3.59 0.62 2.10
CA THR A 159 2.79 -0.62 2.19
C THR A 159 1.31 -0.28 2.42
N SER A 160 0.44 -0.97 1.69
CA SER A 160 -1.00 -0.83 1.86
C SER A 160 -1.42 -1.21 3.28
N ASP A 161 -2.38 -0.49 3.83
CA ASP A 161 -2.90 -0.77 5.18
C ASP A 161 -3.51 -2.18 5.31
N SER A 162 -4.03 -2.73 4.21
CA SER A 162 -4.55 -4.10 4.16
C SER A 162 -3.46 -5.17 4.18
N GLN A 163 -2.21 -4.82 3.87
CA GLN A 163 -1.08 -5.74 3.78
C GLN A 163 -0.15 -5.71 4.99
N LEU A 164 -0.39 -4.80 5.94
CA LEU A 164 0.41 -4.74 7.18
C LEU A 164 0.22 -6.02 7.98
N GLU A 165 1.30 -6.57 8.51
CA GLU A 165 1.29 -7.76 9.38
C GLU A 165 0.75 -7.44 10.79
N PHE A 166 0.80 -6.18 11.23
CA PHE A 166 0.31 -5.68 12.52
C PHE A 166 -0.78 -4.62 12.33
N SER A 167 -1.61 -4.42 13.33
CA SER A 167 -2.72 -3.46 13.30
C SER A 167 -2.24 -2.01 13.22
N ASP A 168 -1.07 -1.72 13.83
CA ASP A 168 -0.46 -0.40 13.84
C ASP A 168 0.96 -0.41 13.22
N ARG A 169 1.37 0.73 12.68
CA ARG A 169 2.72 0.95 12.16
C ARG A 169 3.73 1.17 13.29
N SER A 170 4.99 1.11 12.93
CA SER A 170 6.10 1.34 13.84
C SER A 170 6.15 2.77 14.33
N GLN A 171 6.68 2.97 15.54
CA GLN A 171 6.75 4.28 16.20
C GLN A 171 7.49 5.31 15.33
N VAL A 172 8.63 4.91 14.75
CA VAL A 172 9.44 5.81 13.92
C VAL A 172 8.69 6.24 12.66
N VAL A 173 7.93 5.33 12.04
CA VAL A 173 7.11 5.63 10.85
C VAL A 173 5.94 6.55 11.22
N GLU A 174 5.26 6.31 12.34
CA GLU A 174 4.21 7.21 12.84
C GLU A 174 4.73 8.61 13.16
N ALA A 175 5.96 8.73 13.67
CA ALA A 175 6.52 10.00 14.09
C ALA A 175 7.22 10.78 12.97
N LEU A 176 7.93 10.09 12.05
CA LEU A 176 8.80 10.76 11.08
C LEU A 176 8.26 10.77 9.63
N VAL A 177 7.24 9.99 9.33
CA VAL A 177 6.70 9.87 7.97
C VAL A 177 5.37 10.59 7.82
N SER A 178 5.15 11.66 8.55
CA SER A 178 3.92 12.45 8.49
C SER A 178 2.65 11.61 8.76
N ARG A 179 2.74 10.69 9.72
CA ARG A 179 1.60 9.90 10.17
C ARG A 179 0.87 10.60 11.34
N THR A 180 0.01 9.92 12.04
CA THR A 180 -0.84 10.47 13.11
C THR A 180 -0.09 11.15 14.25
N LYS A 181 1.17 10.83 14.46
CA LYS A 181 2.04 11.37 15.53
C LYS A 181 3.16 12.25 15.00
N ASP A 182 3.08 12.69 13.76
CA ASP A 182 4.07 13.62 13.21
C ASP A 182 4.16 14.89 14.03
N VAL A 183 5.39 15.27 14.36
CA VAL A 183 5.68 16.35 15.32
C VAL A 183 5.39 17.72 14.71
N ILE A 184 5.38 17.84 13.38
CA ILE A 184 5.22 19.11 12.65
C ILE A 184 3.80 19.31 12.11
N GLY A 185 2.88 18.41 12.43
CA GLY A 185 1.47 18.57 12.12
C GLY A 185 1.01 18.03 10.77
N ASN A 186 1.88 17.50 9.93
CA ASN A 186 1.47 16.74 8.76
C ASN A 186 0.97 15.36 9.17
N SER A 187 -0.07 14.88 8.53
CA SER A 187 -0.65 13.59 8.86
C SER A 187 -0.80 12.70 7.62
N ASN A 188 -0.92 11.41 7.86
CA ASN A 188 -1.25 10.37 6.89
C ASN A 188 -0.19 10.05 5.81
N GLY A 189 1.02 10.64 5.87
CA GLY A 189 2.13 10.36 4.94
C GLY A 189 1.85 10.74 3.49
N ARG A 190 1.01 11.77 3.28
CA ARG A 190 0.57 12.25 1.97
C ARG A 190 0.68 13.75 1.86
N ASP A 191 0.79 14.22 0.62
CA ASP A 191 0.77 15.65 0.33
C ASP A 191 0.35 15.89 -1.12
N ILE A 192 0.00 17.13 -1.43
CA ILE A 192 -0.30 17.57 -2.79
C ILE A 192 1.01 17.98 -3.47
N GLY A 193 1.24 17.44 -4.67
CA GLY A 193 2.46 17.70 -5.40
C GLY A 193 2.51 17.10 -6.80
N ILE A 194 3.71 17.04 -7.32
CA ILE A 194 4.05 16.35 -8.56
C ILE A 194 5.22 15.39 -8.29
N GLN A 195 5.23 14.27 -8.96
CA GLN A 195 6.37 13.33 -8.90
C GLN A 195 6.64 12.70 -10.25
N ILE A 196 7.89 12.29 -10.41
CA ILE A 196 8.33 11.36 -11.45
C ILE A 196 8.71 10.04 -10.80
N ASN A 197 8.40 8.95 -11.45
CA ASN A 197 8.81 7.62 -11.01
C ASN A 197 9.00 6.68 -12.19
N GLY A 198 9.76 5.63 -11.98
CA GLY A 198 9.96 4.62 -13.01
C GLY A 198 10.86 3.49 -12.56
N SER A 199 10.95 2.48 -13.41
CA SER A 199 11.76 1.27 -13.21
C SER A 199 12.70 1.10 -14.41
N PHE A 200 13.93 0.71 -14.16
CA PHE A 200 14.95 0.58 -15.21
C PHE A 200 15.90 -0.60 -14.94
N VAL A 201 16.65 -1.00 -15.96
CA VAL A 201 17.51 -2.19 -16.01
C VAL A 201 16.70 -3.44 -15.72
N LYS A 202 16.05 -3.97 -16.78
CA LYS A 202 15.29 -5.21 -16.69
C LYS A 202 16.22 -6.41 -16.90
N VAL A 203 16.23 -7.33 -15.92
CA VAL A 203 16.92 -8.63 -16.01
C VAL A 203 15.87 -9.72 -15.82
N ASP A 204 15.74 -10.60 -16.80
CA ASP A 204 14.64 -11.54 -16.91
C ASP A 204 13.28 -10.78 -16.84
N ASP A 205 12.42 -11.12 -15.91
CA ASP A 205 11.11 -10.47 -15.72
C ASP A 205 11.10 -9.43 -14.57
N GLN A 206 12.27 -9.07 -14.02
CA GLN A 206 12.40 -8.16 -12.89
C GLN A 206 13.16 -6.89 -13.28
N TYR A 207 12.65 -5.72 -12.86
CA TYR A 207 13.46 -4.50 -12.86
C TYR A 207 14.38 -4.50 -11.65
N LEU A 208 15.67 -4.12 -11.87
CA LEU A 208 16.66 -4.06 -10.79
C LEU A 208 16.54 -2.78 -9.98
N PHE A 209 16.05 -1.70 -10.58
CA PHE A 209 15.98 -0.39 -9.93
C PHE A 209 14.61 0.23 -10.12
N ASP A 210 14.06 0.80 -9.04
CA ASP A 210 12.93 1.70 -9.04
C ASP A 210 13.35 3.03 -8.44
N TYR A 211 12.86 4.13 -8.99
CA TYR A 211 13.08 5.45 -8.42
C TYR A 211 11.76 6.23 -8.34
N THR A 212 11.68 7.11 -7.37
CA THR A 212 10.62 8.11 -7.25
C THR A 212 11.25 9.40 -6.73
N PHE A 213 10.90 10.53 -7.35
CA PHE A 213 11.27 11.86 -6.88
C PHE A 213 10.05 12.77 -6.99
N GLY A 214 9.74 13.50 -5.92
CA GLY A 214 8.57 14.36 -5.86
C GLY A 214 8.86 15.72 -5.25
N VAL A 215 8.01 16.69 -5.63
CA VAL A 215 7.96 18.05 -5.11
C VAL A 215 6.58 18.29 -4.55
N PHE A 216 6.49 18.73 -3.30
CA PHE A 216 5.27 18.79 -2.51
C PHE A 216 5.04 20.16 -1.91
N ASN A 217 3.79 20.47 -1.52
CA ASN A 217 3.48 21.70 -0.80
C ASN A 217 4.08 21.71 0.63
N GLY A 218 4.28 20.54 1.26
CA GLY A 218 4.74 20.46 2.64
C GLY A 218 3.65 20.70 3.70
N ALA A 219 2.41 20.91 3.25
CA ALA A 219 1.28 21.25 4.14
C ALA A 219 0.52 20.02 4.67
N GLY A 220 0.76 18.83 4.09
CA GLY A 220 0.10 17.58 4.44
C GLY A 220 -1.15 17.29 3.62
N TYR A 221 -1.79 16.16 3.92
CA TYR A 221 -2.93 15.70 3.15
C TYR A 221 -4.21 16.50 3.44
N ASP A 222 -5.06 16.62 2.42
CA ASP A 222 -6.34 17.34 2.48
C ASP A 222 -6.19 18.85 2.77
N VAL A 223 -4.98 19.38 2.52
CA VAL A 223 -4.66 20.82 2.64
C VAL A 223 -4.39 21.38 1.25
N THR A 224 -5.33 22.19 0.76
CA THR A 224 -5.33 22.70 -0.61
C THR A 224 -4.43 23.92 -0.83
N THR A 225 -3.92 24.52 0.24
CA THR A 225 -3.08 25.73 0.20
C THR A 225 -1.71 25.46 0.80
N ASP A 226 -0.70 25.99 0.16
CA ASP A 226 0.66 26.00 0.73
C ASP A 226 0.71 26.98 1.91
N ASN A 227 1.25 26.54 3.02
CA ASN A 227 1.29 27.31 4.27
C ASN A 227 2.54 28.20 4.44
N ASN A 228 3.51 28.09 3.53
CA ASN A 228 4.79 28.80 3.67
C ASN A 228 5.46 29.22 2.35
N ASN A 229 4.82 28.99 1.19
CA ASN A 229 5.36 29.24 -0.16
C ASN A 229 6.71 28.53 -0.44
N ARG A 230 7.08 27.51 0.33
CA ARG A 230 8.26 26.69 0.13
C ARG A 230 7.82 25.29 -0.29
N LYS A 231 8.54 24.72 -1.24
CA LYS A 231 8.27 23.34 -1.67
C LYS A 231 9.21 22.39 -0.97
N ASP A 232 8.64 21.26 -0.56
CA ASP A 232 9.35 20.16 0.02
C ASP A 232 9.73 19.14 -1.08
N PHE A 233 10.84 18.45 -0.87
CA PHE A 233 11.38 17.48 -1.83
C PHE A 233 11.49 16.12 -1.15
N GLY A 234 11.02 15.09 -1.83
CA GLY A 234 11.14 13.71 -1.35
C GLY A 234 11.58 12.77 -2.46
N GLY A 235 12.33 11.75 -2.10
CA GLY A 235 12.80 10.79 -3.07
C GLY A 235 13.12 9.43 -2.45
N ARG A 236 12.99 8.41 -3.27
CA ARG A 236 13.26 7.01 -2.95
C ARG A 236 13.96 6.33 -4.11
N LEU A 237 15.00 5.58 -3.80
CA LEU A 237 15.65 4.66 -4.71
C LEU A 237 15.57 3.26 -4.12
N SER A 238 15.05 2.31 -4.89
CA SER A 238 14.97 0.89 -4.52
C SER A 238 15.81 0.05 -5.46
N VAL A 239 16.46 -0.96 -4.90
CA VAL A 239 17.26 -1.95 -5.63
C VAL A 239 16.69 -3.33 -5.34
N HIS A 240 16.56 -4.15 -6.38
CA HIS A 240 16.08 -5.54 -6.30
C HIS A 240 17.23 -6.50 -6.69
N PRO A 241 18.20 -6.73 -5.80
CA PRO A 241 19.42 -7.49 -6.13
C PRO A 241 19.18 -8.96 -6.44
N ILE A 242 18.14 -9.53 -5.84
CA ILE A 242 17.64 -10.89 -6.09
C ILE A 242 16.11 -10.88 -6.05
N LYS A 243 15.51 -11.94 -6.56
CA LYS A 243 14.05 -12.10 -6.52
C LYS A 243 13.52 -11.99 -5.08
N ASN A 244 12.43 -11.23 -4.93
CA ASN A 244 11.73 -11.02 -3.67
C ASN A 244 12.50 -10.23 -2.58
N LEU A 245 13.68 -9.70 -2.86
CA LEU A 245 14.41 -8.79 -1.99
C LEU A 245 14.36 -7.37 -2.57
N VAL A 246 13.94 -6.42 -1.77
CA VAL A 246 14.07 -4.99 -2.05
C VAL A 246 14.88 -4.34 -0.94
N VAL A 247 15.81 -3.46 -1.32
CA VAL A 247 16.56 -2.60 -0.41
C VAL A 247 16.41 -1.19 -0.93
N SER A 248 16.10 -0.24 -0.04
CA SER A 248 15.83 1.14 -0.48
C SER A 248 16.48 2.16 0.43
N ALA A 249 16.68 3.35 -0.14
CA ALA A 249 17.09 4.54 0.57
C ALA A 249 16.15 5.69 0.23
N ASP A 250 15.78 6.47 1.25
CA ASP A 250 14.81 7.54 1.19
C ASP A 250 15.36 8.85 1.71
N PHE A 251 14.88 9.96 1.17
CA PHE A 251 15.10 11.27 1.76
C PHE A 251 13.84 12.14 1.64
N TYR A 252 13.72 13.06 2.58
CA TYR A 252 12.77 14.16 2.53
C TYR A 252 13.44 15.43 3.08
N ASN A 253 13.25 16.54 2.39
CA ASN A 253 13.81 17.83 2.75
C ASN A 253 12.75 18.91 2.61
N GLY A 254 12.41 19.57 3.71
CA GLY A 254 11.34 20.55 3.71
C GLY A 254 11.31 21.45 4.92
N LEU A 255 10.24 22.25 5.00
CA LEU A 255 9.95 23.16 6.09
C LEU A 255 8.51 22.94 6.58
N GLY A 256 8.37 22.60 7.86
CA GLY A 256 7.08 22.60 8.54
C GLY A 256 6.78 23.99 9.12
N ASN A 257 5.58 24.52 8.89
CA ASN A 257 5.16 25.78 9.49
C ASN A 257 4.36 25.51 10.76
N TYR A 258 5.00 25.63 11.92
CA TYR A 258 4.38 25.32 13.21
C TYR A 258 4.93 26.20 14.34
N GLY A 259 4.28 26.10 15.50
CA GLY A 259 4.60 26.89 16.69
C GLY A 259 3.56 28.01 16.94
N SER A 260 3.80 28.81 17.99
CA SER A 260 2.94 29.97 18.31
C SER A 260 3.82 31.14 18.74
N PRO A 261 4.02 32.15 17.86
CA PRO A 261 3.55 32.24 16.48
C PRO A 261 4.17 31.18 15.57
N ALA A 262 3.44 30.78 14.51
CA ALA A 262 3.92 29.80 13.56
C ALA A 262 5.13 30.33 12.78
N THR A 263 6.19 29.53 12.70
CA THR A 263 7.41 29.84 11.94
C THR A 263 7.87 28.62 11.14
N ASN A 264 8.58 28.86 10.05
CA ASN A 264 9.13 27.79 9.24
C ASN A 264 10.26 27.09 9.98
N GLN A 265 10.05 25.81 10.28
CA GLN A 265 11.02 24.98 10.97
C GLN A 265 11.56 23.91 10.01
N LYS A 266 12.84 23.63 10.12
CA LYS A 266 13.47 22.56 9.33
C LYS A 266 12.78 21.23 9.57
N ARG A 267 12.50 20.51 8.47
CA ARG A 267 11.92 19.18 8.49
C ARG A 267 12.64 18.28 7.48
N ASN A 268 13.63 17.56 7.95
CA ASN A 268 14.41 16.67 7.10
C ASN A 268 14.31 15.25 7.61
N ARG A 269 14.26 14.30 6.66
CA ARG A 269 14.21 12.87 6.91
C ARG A 269 15.21 12.15 6.02
N THR A 270 15.78 11.07 6.53
CA THR A 270 16.50 10.07 5.73
C THR A 270 16.17 8.70 6.28
N GLY A 271 15.96 7.74 5.40
CA GLY A 271 15.60 6.38 5.74
C GLY A 271 16.35 5.36 4.90
N VAL A 272 16.48 4.16 5.44
CA VAL A 272 16.89 2.97 4.70
C VAL A 272 16.02 1.81 5.15
N ASP A 273 15.62 0.98 4.21
CA ASP A 273 14.80 -0.18 4.49
C ASP A 273 15.15 -1.37 3.61
N ALA A 274 14.74 -2.55 4.08
CA ALA A 274 14.82 -3.77 3.32
C ALA A 274 13.63 -4.67 3.62
N ARG A 275 13.13 -5.35 2.58
CA ARG A 275 12.12 -6.40 2.71
C ARG A 275 12.48 -7.61 1.88
N TYR A 276 12.37 -8.79 2.50
CA TYR A 276 12.54 -10.07 1.85
C TYR A 276 11.33 -10.95 2.07
N VAL A 277 10.85 -11.59 1.00
CA VAL A 277 9.70 -12.50 1.05
C VAL A 277 10.09 -13.82 0.41
N TRP A 278 9.97 -14.94 1.15
CA TRP A 278 10.32 -16.26 0.66
C TRP A 278 9.47 -17.36 1.32
N GLU A 279 8.81 -18.16 0.51
CA GLU A 279 8.05 -19.35 0.94
C GLU A 279 7.18 -19.17 2.20
N GLY A 280 6.41 -18.06 2.23
CA GLY A 280 5.53 -17.75 3.36
C GLY A 280 6.19 -17.00 4.52
N LEU A 281 7.51 -16.78 4.47
CA LEU A 281 8.24 -15.88 5.34
C LEU A 281 8.24 -14.47 4.75
N SER A 282 7.97 -13.45 5.55
CA SER A 282 8.30 -12.06 5.24
C SER A 282 9.17 -11.48 6.35
N VAL A 283 10.25 -10.79 5.98
CA VAL A 283 11.11 -10.07 6.90
C VAL A 283 11.23 -8.63 6.40
N THR A 284 11.01 -7.66 7.28
CA THR A 284 11.15 -6.24 6.96
C THR A 284 11.92 -5.56 8.07
N ALA A 285 12.86 -4.70 7.71
CA ALA A 285 13.57 -3.82 8.64
C ALA A 285 13.67 -2.43 8.02
N GLU A 286 13.59 -1.40 8.86
CA GLU A 286 13.64 0.00 8.45
C GLU A 286 14.29 0.82 9.56
N TYR A 287 15.13 1.76 9.18
CA TYR A 287 15.75 2.75 10.06
C TYR A 287 15.53 4.14 9.48
N ASP A 288 14.94 5.02 10.27
CA ASP A 288 14.68 6.41 9.92
C ASP A 288 15.27 7.36 10.93
N LYS A 289 15.78 8.48 10.43
CA LYS A 289 16.19 9.62 11.23
C LYS A 289 15.61 10.91 10.68
N GLY A 290 15.38 11.86 11.58
CA GLY A 290 14.78 13.14 11.22
C GLY A 290 15.34 14.30 12.02
N THR A 291 15.12 15.49 11.48
CA THR A 291 15.39 16.75 12.18
C THR A 291 14.16 17.64 12.06
N ASP A 292 13.59 18.05 13.21
CA ASP A 292 12.48 18.96 13.33
C ASP A 292 12.96 20.23 14.08
N GLY A 293 13.14 21.33 13.33
CA GLY A 293 13.82 22.51 13.86
C GLY A 293 15.26 22.19 14.25
N THR A 294 15.53 22.14 15.54
CA THR A 294 16.83 21.75 16.13
C THR A 294 16.83 20.35 16.73
N ILE A 295 15.68 19.69 16.83
CA ILE A 295 15.53 18.40 17.49
C ILE A 295 15.85 17.28 16.49
N LYS A 296 16.82 16.44 16.83
CA LYS A 296 17.17 15.24 16.09
C LYS A 296 16.45 14.04 16.70
N ARG A 297 15.88 13.19 15.82
CA ARG A 297 15.09 12.02 16.16
C ARG A 297 15.56 10.83 15.34
N GLU A 298 15.40 9.63 15.89
CA GLU A 298 15.68 8.40 15.15
C GLU A 298 14.88 7.22 15.70
N GLY A 299 14.78 6.19 14.90
CA GLY A 299 14.22 4.90 15.32
C GLY A 299 14.39 3.86 14.24
N TRP A 300 14.12 2.63 14.62
CA TRP A 300 14.12 1.53 13.69
C TRP A 300 13.19 0.42 14.16
N TYR A 301 12.79 -0.41 13.24
CA TYR A 301 12.11 -1.64 13.57
C TYR A 301 12.65 -2.80 12.72
N ALA A 302 12.47 -4.01 13.25
CA ALA A 302 12.61 -5.24 12.50
C ALA A 302 11.41 -6.13 12.80
N GLN A 303 10.82 -6.69 11.76
CA GLN A 303 9.68 -7.59 11.89
C GLN A 303 9.85 -8.82 11.00
N ALA A 304 9.28 -9.94 11.46
CA ALA A 304 9.17 -11.16 10.69
C ALA A 304 7.76 -11.73 10.84
N ALA A 305 7.24 -12.29 9.77
CA ALA A 305 5.99 -13.01 9.78
C ALA A 305 6.11 -14.29 8.94
N TYR A 306 5.55 -15.40 9.44
CA TYR A 306 5.64 -16.70 8.79
C TYR A 306 4.30 -17.43 8.80
N PHE A 307 3.92 -17.97 7.65
CA PHE A 307 2.73 -18.82 7.52
C PHE A 307 2.98 -20.22 8.05
N VAL A 308 2.59 -20.48 9.29
CA VAL A 308 2.66 -21.83 9.89
C VAL A 308 1.61 -22.77 9.29
N ILE A 309 0.50 -22.22 8.81
CA ILE A 309 -0.47 -22.90 7.96
C ILE A 309 -0.56 -22.06 6.68
N PRO A 310 -0.10 -22.59 5.53
CA PRO A 310 -0.06 -21.83 4.28
C PRO A 310 -1.38 -21.13 3.95
N LYS A 311 -1.32 -19.82 3.68
CA LYS A 311 -2.46 -18.95 3.35
C LYS A 311 -3.55 -18.85 4.43
N ARG A 312 -3.35 -19.44 5.63
CA ARG A 312 -4.37 -19.47 6.69
C ARG A 312 -3.93 -18.87 8.00
N LEU A 313 -2.80 -19.31 8.55
CA LEU A 313 -2.34 -18.83 9.85
C LEU A 313 -0.89 -18.34 9.74
N GLN A 314 -0.70 -17.05 9.96
CA GLN A 314 0.59 -16.38 9.97
C GLN A 314 0.89 -15.91 11.40
N LEU A 315 2.05 -16.28 11.93
CA LEU A 315 2.59 -15.71 13.16
C LEU A 315 3.49 -14.54 12.82
N ALA A 316 3.48 -13.49 13.64
CA ALA A 316 4.29 -12.30 13.42
C ALA A 316 4.93 -11.81 14.72
N ALA A 317 6.17 -11.31 14.62
CA ALA A 317 6.90 -10.66 15.70
C ALA A 317 7.59 -9.40 15.18
N LYS A 318 7.62 -8.34 16.01
CA LYS A 318 8.27 -7.06 15.71
C LYS A 318 9.00 -6.55 16.94
N TYR A 319 10.22 -6.06 16.74
CA TYR A 319 10.90 -5.16 17.66
C TYR A 319 10.88 -3.76 17.05
N ASP A 320 10.56 -2.75 17.87
CA ASP A 320 10.35 -1.38 17.42
C ASP A 320 10.91 -0.43 18.47
N THR A 321 11.81 0.47 18.09
CA THR A 321 12.44 1.44 18.97
C THR A 321 12.44 2.84 18.36
N TYR A 322 12.17 3.82 19.19
CA TYR A 322 12.12 5.22 18.79
C TYR A 322 12.71 6.13 19.86
N ASP A 323 13.59 7.02 19.43
CA ASP A 323 14.22 8.07 20.23
C ASP A 323 13.70 9.44 19.75
N PRO A 324 12.76 10.05 20.48
CA PRO A 324 12.15 11.32 20.09
C PRO A 324 13.11 12.51 20.24
N THR A 325 14.20 12.36 21.03
CA THR A 325 15.14 13.46 21.26
C THR A 325 16.55 12.93 21.55
N GLN A 326 17.37 12.75 20.51
CA GLN A 326 18.72 12.16 20.62
C GLN A 326 19.65 12.81 21.66
N THR A 327 19.37 14.06 22.05
CA THR A 327 20.13 14.75 23.10
C THR A 327 19.69 14.41 24.52
N LYS A 328 18.59 13.64 24.67
CA LYS A 328 18.08 13.18 25.96
C LYS A 328 18.25 11.66 26.06
N ASN A 329 18.86 11.20 27.15
CA ASN A 329 19.02 9.77 27.40
C ASN A 329 17.89 9.20 28.27
N THR A 330 16.67 9.73 28.15
CA THR A 330 15.55 9.40 29.06
C THR A 330 14.23 9.13 28.40
N ASP A 331 14.08 9.38 27.10
CA ASP A 331 12.79 9.40 26.40
C ASP A 331 12.67 8.37 25.27
N ARG A 332 13.64 7.50 25.07
CA ARG A 332 13.56 6.37 24.15
C ARG A 332 12.52 5.35 24.61
N SER A 333 11.77 4.84 23.65
CA SER A 333 10.82 3.74 23.91
C SER A 333 11.12 2.52 23.02
N ASN A 334 10.94 1.32 23.59
CA ASN A 334 11.18 0.05 22.93
C ASN A 334 9.92 -0.82 23.06
N TRP A 335 9.40 -1.27 21.91
CA TRP A 335 8.20 -2.10 21.88
C TRP A 335 8.53 -3.49 21.35
N TYR A 336 8.02 -4.50 22.02
CA TYR A 336 8.07 -5.89 21.62
C TYR A 336 6.64 -6.30 21.25
N ILE A 337 6.40 -6.60 20.01
CA ILE A 337 5.06 -6.86 19.50
C ILE A 337 5.02 -8.28 18.96
N GLY A 338 4.07 -9.06 19.43
CA GLY A 338 3.80 -10.40 18.93
C GLY A 338 2.34 -10.57 18.59
N GLY A 339 2.06 -11.38 17.58
CA GLY A 339 0.68 -11.58 17.16
C GLY A 339 0.52 -12.65 16.10
N PHE A 340 -0.70 -12.79 15.64
CA PHE A 340 -1.04 -13.65 14.52
C PHE A 340 -2.09 -13.06 13.62
N ASN A 341 -2.08 -13.49 12.36
CA ASN A 341 -3.08 -13.21 11.35
C ASN A 341 -3.76 -14.51 10.95
N TYR A 342 -5.08 -14.59 11.08
CA TYR A 342 -5.88 -15.70 10.58
C TYR A 342 -6.66 -15.25 9.35
N TYR A 343 -6.41 -15.88 8.22
CA TYR A 343 -7.07 -15.62 6.95
C TYR A 343 -8.22 -16.60 6.76
N PHE A 344 -9.46 -16.12 6.84
CA PHE A 344 -10.64 -16.92 6.53
C PHE A 344 -10.66 -17.28 5.04
N ASN A 345 -10.28 -16.30 4.23
CA ASN A 345 -10.09 -16.36 2.79
C ASN A 345 -9.14 -15.21 2.38
N GLU A 346 -8.93 -14.99 1.09
CA GLU A 346 -8.09 -13.92 0.54
C GLU A 346 -8.62 -12.49 0.81
N TRP A 347 -9.89 -12.35 1.16
CA TRP A 347 -10.59 -11.08 1.39
C TRP A 347 -10.74 -10.72 2.88
N THR A 348 -10.76 -11.73 3.74
CA THR A 348 -11.13 -11.56 5.15
C THR A 348 -10.02 -12.08 6.06
N ARG A 349 -9.53 -11.20 6.92
CA ARG A 349 -8.45 -11.48 7.89
C ARG A 349 -8.82 -11.03 9.29
N PHE A 350 -8.50 -11.86 10.28
CA PHE A 350 -8.51 -11.50 11.69
C PHE A 350 -7.08 -11.42 12.21
N THR A 351 -6.73 -10.29 12.81
CA THR A 351 -5.41 -10.01 13.38
C THR A 351 -5.55 -9.83 14.87
N ILE A 352 -4.69 -10.48 15.66
CA ILE A 352 -4.46 -10.14 17.05
C ILE A 352 -2.99 -9.82 17.21
N ASP A 353 -2.68 -8.68 17.83
CA ASP A 353 -1.34 -8.32 18.25
C ASP A 353 -1.31 -7.72 19.66
N TYR A 354 -0.25 -8.03 20.39
CA TYR A 354 0.00 -7.52 21.72
C TYR A 354 1.36 -6.82 21.77
N SER A 355 1.36 -5.57 22.22
CA SER A 355 2.55 -4.72 22.33
C SER A 355 2.95 -4.59 23.79
N ILE A 356 4.13 -5.11 24.14
CA ILE A 356 4.82 -4.85 25.40
C ILE A 356 5.66 -3.62 25.21
N ARG A 357 5.32 -2.52 25.89
CA ARG A 357 5.95 -1.22 25.75
C ARG A 357 6.89 -0.96 26.93
N ARG A 358 8.12 -0.50 26.64
CA ARG A 358 9.14 -0.21 27.62
C ARG A 358 9.74 1.16 27.34
N GLU A 359 9.63 2.05 28.27
CA GLU A 359 10.28 3.35 28.28
C GLU A 359 11.67 3.24 28.90
N GLN A 360 12.61 4.09 28.47
CA GLN A 360 13.99 4.04 28.91
C GLN A 360 14.16 4.30 30.41
N THR A 361 13.44 5.25 30.99
CA THR A 361 13.67 5.70 32.37
C THR A 361 12.47 5.38 33.27
N VAL A 362 11.29 5.88 33.00
CA VAL A 362 10.11 5.69 33.82
C VAL A 362 9.14 4.75 33.11
N GLN A 363 8.96 3.56 33.68
CA GLN A 363 8.05 2.57 33.11
C GLN A 363 6.59 2.98 33.28
N VAL A 364 5.85 3.02 32.19
CA VAL A 364 4.41 3.28 32.16
C VAL A 364 3.67 1.98 31.85
N LYS A 365 2.56 1.75 32.53
CA LYS A 365 1.68 0.61 32.21
C LYS A 365 0.84 0.97 30.99
N ASN A 366 1.42 0.85 29.79
CA ASN A 366 0.78 1.25 28.52
C ASN A 366 0.79 0.13 27.46
N ASN A 367 0.94 -1.12 27.86
CA ASN A 367 0.81 -2.25 26.96
C ASN A 367 -0.53 -2.19 26.24
N LEU A 368 -0.57 -2.66 25.01
CA LEU A 368 -1.74 -2.59 24.14
C LEU A 368 -2.04 -3.95 23.51
N LEU A 369 -3.31 -4.35 23.61
CA LEU A 369 -3.89 -5.44 22.84
C LEU A 369 -4.72 -4.85 21.70
N ASN A 370 -4.45 -5.27 20.47
CA ASN A 370 -5.31 -5.04 19.32
C ASN A 370 -5.96 -6.36 18.88
N ALA A 371 -7.25 -6.33 18.56
CA ALA A 371 -7.94 -7.39 17.85
C ALA A 371 -8.73 -6.76 16.71
N GLN A 372 -8.38 -7.09 15.45
CA GLN A 372 -8.89 -6.43 14.25
C GLN A 372 -9.47 -7.43 13.27
N LEU A 373 -10.70 -7.18 12.83
CA LEU A 373 -11.31 -7.86 11.68
C LEU A 373 -11.21 -6.96 10.46
N GLN A 374 -10.69 -7.51 9.37
CA GLN A 374 -10.50 -6.82 8.10
C GLN A 374 -11.26 -7.52 7.00
N ILE A 375 -11.92 -6.72 6.15
CA ILE A 375 -12.48 -7.15 4.87
C ILE A 375 -11.95 -6.22 3.78
N VAL A 376 -11.46 -6.81 2.69
CA VAL A 376 -11.08 -6.12 1.45
C VAL A 376 -12.06 -6.56 0.37
N PHE A 377 -12.51 -5.68 -0.47
CA PHE A 377 -13.46 -6.01 -1.54
C PHE A 377 -13.21 -5.20 -2.82
#